data_94ad11473b1bb54353eb89f6bbfc7ed2
#
_entry.id   94ad11473b1bb54353eb89f6bbfc7ed2
#
_cell.length_a   1.000
_cell.length_b   1.000
_cell.length_c   1.000
_cell.angle_alpha   90.00
_cell.angle_beta   90.00
_cell.angle_gamma   90.00
#
_symmetry.space_group_name_H-M   'P 1'
#
loop_
_entity.id
_entity.type
_entity.pdbx_description
1 polymer ?
#
loop_
_entity_poly.entity_id
_entity_poly.type
_entity_poly.pdbx_seq_one_letter_code
_entity_poly.pdbx_strand_id
1 'polypeptide(L)'
;MPFAVEMYMDSDTEARVRRIWTQFASAGVKSSMLDAGYRPHISLGVCEELDVEGLGRRLSVFAKASAPFALTLSSIGLFPQAGVVFLGVVVTRRLLEVHAAFHSFFGEYAKAMREHYLADAWIPHCTLAFDLPSGVMPKAIEICLGERLPVYSRVEEIGIAEVSPSRAEILWVHRLIS
;
A
#
# COMPACT_ATOMS: atom_id res chain seq x y z
N MET A 1 -12.99 12.27 -3.67
CA MET A 1 -12.46 10.89 -3.57
C MET A 1 -11.38 10.90 -2.51
N PRO A 2 -11.21 9.84 -1.72
CA PRO A 2 -10.15 9.80 -0.71
C PRO A 2 -8.75 9.82 -1.34
N PHE A 3 -7.79 10.28 -0.53
CA PHE A 3 -6.39 10.32 -0.87
C PHE A 3 -5.60 9.34 -0.01
N ALA A 4 -4.62 8.67 -0.61
CA ALA A 4 -3.69 7.80 0.07
C ALA A 4 -2.26 8.35 -0.06
N VAL A 5 -1.48 8.23 1.01
CA VAL A 5 -0.02 8.36 0.94
C VAL A 5 0.57 6.96 0.99
N GLU A 6 1.35 6.64 -0.02
CA GLU A 6 1.77 5.29 -0.34
C GLU A 6 3.29 5.18 -0.43
N MET A 7 3.85 4.11 0.10
CA MET A 7 5.23 3.68 -0.16
C MET A 7 5.24 2.69 -1.31
N TYR A 8 6.14 2.89 -2.26
CA TYR A 8 6.33 2.01 -3.41
C TYR A 8 7.61 1.20 -3.28
N MET A 9 7.53 -0.01 -3.73
CA MET A 9 8.60 -1.00 -3.62
C MET A 9 9.48 -1.00 -4.87
N ASP A 10 10.58 -1.76 -4.82
CA ASP A 10 11.41 -2.01 -5.98
C ASP A 10 10.64 -2.68 -7.14
N SER A 11 11.17 -2.52 -8.35
CA SER A 11 10.53 -3.00 -9.59
C SER A 11 10.26 -4.50 -9.62
N ASP A 12 11.13 -5.31 -9.02
CA ASP A 12 10.99 -6.78 -9.01
C ASP A 12 9.82 -7.20 -8.14
N THR A 13 9.68 -6.57 -6.98
CA THR A 13 8.53 -6.78 -6.08
C THR A 13 7.23 -6.29 -6.71
N GLU A 14 7.23 -5.11 -7.35
CA GLU A 14 6.05 -4.62 -8.06
C GLU A 14 5.62 -5.58 -9.18
N ALA A 15 6.56 -6.05 -10.00
CA ALA A 15 6.27 -7.02 -11.06
C ALA A 15 5.70 -8.32 -10.50
N ARG A 16 6.19 -8.76 -9.34
CA ARG A 16 5.68 -9.96 -8.67
C ARG A 16 4.25 -9.78 -8.17
N VAL A 17 3.93 -8.68 -7.51
CA VAL A 17 2.56 -8.38 -7.06
C VAL A 17 1.60 -8.26 -8.24
N ARG A 18 1.99 -7.57 -9.32
CA ARG A 18 1.18 -7.46 -10.54
C ARG A 18 0.91 -8.83 -11.19
N ARG A 19 1.86 -9.75 -11.11
CA ARG A 19 1.67 -11.13 -11.58
C ARG A 19 0.58 -11.85 -10.77
N ILE A 20 0.53 -11.67 -9.44
CA ILE A 20 -0.54 -12.23 -8.60
C ILE A 20 -1.91 -11.63 -9.02
N TRP A 21 -1.98 -10.31 -9.24
CA TRP A 21 -3.21 -9.68 -9.73
C TRP A 21 -3.67 -10.25 -11.08
N THR A 22 -2.73 -10.53 -11.98
CA THR A 22 -3.03 -11.18 -13.29
C THR A 22 -3.52 -12.62 -13.09
N GLN A 23 -2.94 -13.37 -12.16
CA GLN A 23 -3.41 -14.71 -11.80
C GLN A 23 -4.83 -14.70 -11.24
N PHE A 24 -5.16 -13.70 -10.41
CA PHE A 24 -6.52 -13.50 -9.92
C PHE A 24 -7.51 -13.29 -11.06
N ALA A 25 -7.20 -12.37 -11.99
CA ALA A 25 -8.02 -12.12 -13.18
C ALA A 25 -8.23 -13.39 -14.00
N SER A 26 -7.15 -14.11 -14.29
CA SER A 26 -7.18 -15.35 -15.10
C SER A 26 -7.98 -16.48 -14.44
N ALA A 27 -8.04 -16.48 -13.11
CA ALA A 27 -8.77 -17.47 -12.33
C ALA A 27 -10.24 -17.07 -12.06
N GLY A 28 -10.70 -15.92 -12.57
CA GLY A 28 -12.03 -15.39 -12.33
C GLY A 28 -12.23 -14.85 -10.89
N VAL A 29 -11.14 -14.54 -10.19
CA VAL A 29 -11.16 -13.72 -8.98
C VAL A 29 -11.17 -12.26 -9.42
N LYS A 30 -11.97 -11.42 -8.74
CA LYS A 30 -12.01 -9.98 -9.02
C LYS A 30 -10.61 -9.38 -8.92
N SER A 31 -10.12 -8.77 -10.00
CA SER A 31 -8.80 -8.13 -10.07
C SER A 31 -8.88 -6.63 -9.76
N SER A 32 -9.57 -6.27 -8.67
CA SER A 32 -9.90 -4.88 -8.32
C SER A 32 -8.70 -3.93 -8.35
N MET A 33 -7.52 -4.39 -7.94
CA MET A 33 -6.29 -3.58 -7.97
C MET A 33 -5.81 -3.32 -9.40
N LEU A 34 -5.84 -4.34 -10.26
CA LEU A 34 -5.42 -4.24 -11.66
C LEU A 34 -6.41 -3.37 -12.46
N ASP A 35 -7.71 -3.63 -12.31
CA ASP A 35 -8.78 -2.97 -13.05
C ASP A 35 -8.87 -1.48 -12.73
N ALA A 36 -8.63 -1.10 -11.47
CA ALA A 36 -8.61 0.29 -11.02
C ALA A 36 -7.28 1.02 -11.31
N GLY A 37 -6.26 0.33 -11.84
CA GLY A 37 -4.98 0.93 -12.18
C GLY A 37 -4.05 1.23 -11.00
N TYR A 38 -4.22 0.51 -9.88
CA TYR A 38 -3.32 0.66 -8.73
C TYR A 38 -1.88 0.28 -9.07
N ARG A 39 -0.95 0.92 -8.39
CA ARG A 39 0.44 0.50 -8.27
C ARG A 39 0.61 -0.32 -7.00
N PRO A 40 1.38 -1.43 -6.98
CA PRO A 40 1.69 -2.14 -5.74
C PRO A 40 2.30 -1.22 -4.68
N HIS A 41 1.70 -1.18 -3.48
CA HIS A 41 2.05 -0.20 -2.46
C HIS A 41 1.78 -0.68 -1.03
N ILE A 42 2.32 0.07 -0.08
CA ILE A 42 1.95 0.03 1.34
C ILE A 42 1.45 1.42 1.73
N SER A 43 0.19 1.54 2.15
CA SER A 43 -0.38 2.83 2.57
C SER A 43 0.14 3.24 3.95
N LEU A 44 0.64 4.47 4.05
CA LEU A 44 1.01 5.12 5.32
C LEU A 44 -0.16 5.86 5.96
N GLY A 45 -1.06 6.40 5.14
CA GLY A 45 -2.23 7.14 5.60
C GLY A 45 -3.26 7.30 4.51
N VAL A 46 -4.54 7.33 4.89
CA VAL A 46 -5.66 7.61 4.00
C VAL A 46 -6.55 8.66 4.65
N CYS A 47 -7.02 9.63 3.87
CA CYS A 47 -7.89 10.71 4.32
C CYS A 47 -8.91 11.10 3.26
N GLU A 48 -9.97 11.79 3.66
CA GLU A 48 -11.03 12.22 2.74
C GLU A 48 -10.75 13.59 2.09
N GLU A 49 -9.98 14.46 2.78
CA GLU A 49 -9.58 15.77 2.28
C GLU A 49 -8.07 15.94 2.43
N LEU A 50 -7.40 16.50 1.41
CA LEU A 50 -5.95 16.68 1.39
C LEU A 50 -5.55 17.98 0.68
N ASP A 51 -4.64 18.75 1.29
CA ASP A 51 -3.82 19.72 0.57
C ASP A 51 -2.71 18.98 -0.18
N VAL A 52 -3.03 18.57 -1.41
CA VAL A 52 -2.15 17.75 -2.26
C VAL A 52 -0.84 18.46 -2.56
N GLU A 53 -0.87 19.76 -2.86
CA GLU A 53 0.34 20.52 -3.20
C GLU A 53 1.21 20.78 -1.97
N GLY A 54 0.61 21.17 -0.86
CA GLY A 54 1.32 21.37 0.41
C GLY A 54 2.00 20.10 0.88
N LEU A 55 1.25 19.00 0.93
CA LEU A 55 1.81 17.70 1.30
C LEU A 55 2.86 17.21 0.28
N GLY A 56 2.64 17.39 -1.02
CA GLY A 56 3.61 17.00 -2.06
C GLY A 56 4.98 17.68 -1.85
N ARG A 57 5.00 18.99 -1.58
CA ARG A 57 6.23 19.71 -1.22
C ARG A 57 6.86 19.17 0.07
N ARG A 58 6.06 18.87 1.07
CA ARG A 58 6.54 18.31 2.36
C ARG A 58 7.13 16.91 2.19
N LEU A 59 6.47 16.06 1.39
CA LEU A 59 6.96 14.72 1.06
C LEU A 59 8.26 14.75 0.25
N SER A 60 8.47 15.75 -0.62
CA SER A 60 9.75 15.93 -1.31
C SER A 60 10.91 16.14 -0.33
N VAL A 61 10.69 16.94 0.72
CA VAL A 61 11.68 17.15 1.79
C VAL A 61 11.90 15.87 2.59
N PHE A 62 10.82 15.21 2.96
CA PHE A 62 10.86 13.93 3.69
C PHE A 62 11.62 12.84 2.92
N ALA A 63 11.35 12.70 1.62
CA ALA A 63 11.99 11.72 0.76
C ALA A 63 13.49 11.97 0.60
N LYS A 64 13.91 13.23 0.48
CA LYS A 64 15.32 13.61 0.41
C LYS A 64 16.11 13.31 1.69
N ALA A 65 15.42 13.33 2.83
CA ALA A 65 15.99 13.01 4.14
C ALA A 65 15.86 11.53 4.54
N SER A 66 15.35 10.69 3.65
CA SER A 66 15.05 9.28 3.94
C SER A 66 15.74 8.37 2.95
N ALA A 67 16.63 7.48 3.44
CA ALA A 67 17.21 6.44 2.60
C ALA A 67 16.17 5.37 2.22
N PRO A 68 16.29 4.75 1.04
CA PRO A 68 15.61 3.50 0.74
C PRO A 68 15.88 2.45 1.82
N PHE A 69 14.89 1.67 2.22
CA PHE A 69 15.04 0.71 3.31
C PHE A 69 14.42 -0.64 2.99
N ALA A 70 14.96 -1.67 3.65
CA ALA A 70 14.50 -3.05 3.46
C ALA A 70 13.05 -3.23 3.95
N LEU A 71 12.28 -3.95 3.16
CA LEU A 71 10.92 -4.38 3.45
C LEU A 71 10.83 -5.89 3.21
N THR A 72 10.04 -6.60 4.01
CA THR A 72 9.81 -8.03 3.79
C THR A 72 8.32 -8.32 3.83
N LEU A 73 7.80 -8.88 2.73
CA LEU A 73 6.44 -9.41 2.67
C LEU A 73 6.49 -10.89 3.05
N SER A 74 5.92 -11.27 4.21
CA SER A 74 6.20 -12.58 4.80
C SER A 74 4.98 -13.46 5.01
N SER A 75 3.78 -12.92 4.86
CA SER A 75 2.55 -13.64 5.17
C SER A 75 1.41 -13.27 4.22
N ILE A 76 0.38 -14.10 4.19
CA ILE A 76 -0.89 -13.84 3.55
C ILE A 76 -1.86 -13.47 4.67
N GLY A 77 -2.56 -12.34 4.54
CA GLY A 77 -3.52 -11.87 5.51
C GLY A 77 -4.87 -11.54 4.90
N LEU A 78 -5.85 -11.40 5.78
CA LEU A 78 -7.24 -11.14 5.42
C LEU A 78 -7.82 -10.03 6.29
N PHE A 79 -8.63 -9.16 5.70
CA PHE A 79 -9.63 -8.37 6.41
C PHE A 79 -11.02 -8.87 5.98
N PRO A 80 -11.60 -9.84 6.69
CA PRO A 80 -12.77 -10.58 6.21
C PRO A 80 -14.00 -9.70 5.96
N GLN A 81 -14.22 -8.67 6.80
CA GLN A 81 -15.37 -7.77 6.70
C GLN A 81 -15.27 -6.84 5.49
N ALA A 82 -14.04 -6.53 5.05
CA ALA A 82 -13.76 -5.69 3.89
C ALA A 82 -13.51 -6.51 2.61
N GLY A 83 -13.54 -7.84 2.69
CA GLY A 83 -13.24 -8.70 1.54
C GLY A 83 -11.83 -8.50 1.00
N VAL A 84 -10.86 -8.22 1.87
CA VAL A 84 -9.47 -7.92 1.47
C VAL A 84 -8.59 -9.14 1.66
N VAL A 85 -7.77 -9.43 0.64
CA VAL A 85 -6.63 -10.36 0.69
C VAL A 85 -5.36 -9.54 0.45
N PHE A 86 -4.32 -9.76 1.25
CA PHE A 86 -3.09 -8.96 1.20
C PHE A 86 -1.83 -9.77 1.52
N LEU A 87 -0.68 -9.24 1.13
CA LEU A 87 0.61 -9.67 1.66
C LEU A 87 0.95 -8.84 2.90
N GLY A 88 1.16 -9.52 4.00
CA GLY A 88 1.52 -8.91 5.28
C GLY A 88 3.03 -8.60 5.34
N VAL A 89 3.34 -7.45 5.93
CA VAL A 89 4.70 -6.91 6.05
C VAL A 89 5.29 -7.28 7.42
N VAL A 90 6.57 -7.64 7.45
CA VAL A 90 7.32 -7.74 8.73
C VAL A 90 7.48 -6.34 9.31
N VAL A 91 6.90 -6.12 10.49
CA VAL A 91 6.98 -4.83 11.18
C VAL A 91 8.36 -4.67 11.79
N THR A 92 9.21 -3.87 11.14
CA THR A 92 10.55 -3.54 11.62
C THR A 92 10.54 -2.20 12.36
N ARG A 93 11.54 -1.97 13.21
CA ARG A 93 11.74 -0.66 13.85
C ARG A 93 11.80 0.45 12.80
N ARG A 94 12.55 0.25 11.72
CA ARG A 94 12.67 1.25 10.64
C ARG A 94 11.33 1.60 10.01
N LEU A 95 10.48 0.62 9.77
CA LEU A 95 9.15 0.83 9.21
C LEU A 95 8.27 1.67 10.16
N LEU A 96 8.31 1.39 11.46
CA LEU A 96 7.58 2.17 12.46
C LEU A 96 8.12 3.60 12.60
N GLU A 97 9.44 3.79 12.53
CA GLU A 97 10.07 5.12 12.53
C GLU A 97 9.62 5.96 11.33
N VAL A 98 9.56 5.36 10.14
CA VAL A 98 9.08 6.03 8.91
C VAL A 98 7.61 6.40 9.06
N HIS A 99 6.77 5.49 9.56
CA HIS A 99 5.35 5.75 9.80
C HIS A 99 5.15 6.88 10.83
N ALA A 100 5.84 6.83 11.96
CA ALA A 100 5.76 7.86 12.99
C ALA A 100 6.25 9.23 12.48
N ALA A 101 7.37 9.27 11.75
CA ALA A 101 7.90 10.49 11.17
C ALA A 101 6.94 11.09 10.12
N PHE A 102 6.28 10.26 9.30
CA PHE A 102 5.24 10.71 8.38
C PHE A 102 4.04 11.30 9.14
N HIS A 103 3.53 10.60 10.14
CA HIS A 103 2.37 11.07 10.92
C HIS A 103 2.65 12.31 11.75
N SER A 104 3.91 12.66 12.05
CA SER A 104 4.26 13.87 12.77
C SER A 104 3.88 15.16 12.03
N PHE A 105 3.65 15.11 10.73
CA PHE A 105 3.24 16.26 9.91
C PHE A 105 1.99 16.03 9.05
N PHE A 106 1.57 14.79 8.85
CA PHE A 106 0.46 14.47 7.93
C PHE A 106 -0.83 15.22 8.30
N GLY A 107 -1.15 15.30 9.60
CA GLY A 107 -2.34 15.99 10.10
C GLY A 107 -2.40 17.49 9.80
N GLU A 108 -1.29 18.12 9.42
CA GLU A 108 -1.25 19.53 8.99
C GLU A 108 -1.90 19.74 7.62
N TYR A 109 -1.91 18.68 6.78
CA TYR A 109 -2.37 18.71 5.39
C TYR A 109 -3.64 17.89 5.15
N ALA A 110 -3.99 16.97 6.05
CA ALA A 110 -5.05 15.98 5.89
C ALA A 110 -6.17 16.18 6.91
N LYS A 111 -7.43 15.96 6.45
CA LYS A 111 -8.61 15.90 7.34
C LYS A 111 -9.35 14.60 7.15
N ALA A 112 -10.12 14.21 8.18
CA ALA A 112 -10.87 12.97 8.21
C ALA A 112 -9.99 11.76 7.86
N MET A 113 -8.84 11.64 8.57
CA MET A 113 -7.93 10.52 8.44
C MET A 113 -8.59 9.25 8.94
N ARG A 114 -8.38 8.15 8.21
CA ARG A 114 -8.92 6.85 8.60
C ARG A 114 -8.13 6.26 9.76
N GLU A 115 -8.83 5.95 10.86
CA GLU A 115 -8.22 5.56 12.14
C GLU A 115 -7.29 4.34 12.04
N HIS A 116 -7.62 3.37 11.22
CA HIS A 116 -6.79 2.15 11.06
C HIS A 116 -5.44 2.35 10.36
N TYR A 117 -5.13 3.58 9.93
CA TYR A 117 -3.78 3.98 9.48
C TYR A 117 -3.01 4.77 10.55
N LEU A 118 -3.62 5.14 11.67
CA LEU A 118 -2.96 5.85 12.75
C LEU A 118 -2.04 4.90 13.56
N ALA A 119 -1.16 5.50 14.36
CA ALA A 119 -0.33 4.74 15.31
C ALA A 119 -1.19 3.83 16.19
N ASP A 120 -0.65 2.69 16.57
CA ASP A 120 -1.29 1.63 17.38
C ASP A 120 -2.46 0.87 16.71
N ALA A 121 -2.94 1.32 15.54
CA ALA A 121 -3.98 0.64 14.76
C ALA A 121 -3.48 0.16 13.38
N TRP A 122 -2.31 0.63 12.96
CA TRP A 122 -1.79 0.35 11.62
C TRP A 122 -1.33 -1.09 11.44
N ILE A 123 -1.88 -1.74 10.42
CA ILE A 123 -1.43 -3.06 9.94
C ILE A 123 -0.81 -2.86 8.56
N PRO A 124 0.54 -2.79 8.43
CA PRO A 124 1.17 -2.59 7.13
C PRO A 124 0.96 -3.80 6.22
N HIS A 125 0.45 -3.55 5.02
CA HIS A 125 0.10 -4.60 4.07
C HIS A 125 0.15 -4.10 2.63
N CYS A 126 0.40 -5.03 1.70
CA CYS A 126 0.26 -4.81 0.26
C CYS A 126 -1.02 -5.53 -0.21
N THR A 127 -2.03 -4.76 -0.59
CA THR A 127 -3.33 -5.30 -1.02
C THR A 127 -3.20 -6.07 -2.33
N LEU A 128 -3.77 -7.27 -2.35
CA LEU A 128 -3.88 -8.10 -3.54
C LEU A 128 -5.27 -8.01 -4.17
N ALA A 129 -6.32 -7.94 -3.36
CA ALA A 129 -7.69 -7.71 -3.79
C ALA A 129 -8.52 -7.12 -2.66
N PHE A 130 -9.58 -6.41 -2.99
CA PHE A 130 -10.58 -5.88 -2.06
C PHE A 130 -11.99 -6.08 -2.61
N ASP A 131 -13.00 -5.93 -1.76
CA ASP A 131 -14.42 -6.18 -2.08
C ASP A 131 -14.66 -7.60 -2.65
N LEU A 132 -13.89 -8.58 -2.19
CA LEU A 132 -14.12 -9.97 -2.58
C LEU A 132 -15.33 -10.53 -1.84
N PRO A 133 -16.29 -11.16 -2.55
CA PRO A 133 -17.31 -11.98 -1.90
C PRO A 133 -16.68 -13.10 -1.07
N SER A 134 -17.28 -13.40 0.09
CA SER A 134 -16.75 -14.44 1.00
C SER A 134 -16.53 -15.80 0.32
N GLY A 135 -17.39 -16.17 -0.62
CA GLY A 135 -17.26 -17.42 -1.40
C GLY A 135 -16.11 -17.45 -2.39
N VAL A 136 -15.51 -16.28 -2.71
CA VAL A 136 -14.36 -16.18 -3.65
C VAL A 136 -13.03 -16.12 -2.90
N MET A 137 -13.02 -15.71 -1.65
CA MET A 137 -11.80 -15.58 -0.84
C MET A 137 -10.97 -16.87 -0.75
N PRO A 138 -11.55 -18.07 -0.58
CA PRO A 138 -10.76 -19.30 -0.55
C PRO A 138 -9.91 -19.51 -1.80
N LYS A 139 -10.46 -19.20 -2.98
CA LYS A 139 -9.74 -19.30 -4.26
C LYS A 139 -8.61 -18.28 -4.37
N ALA A 140 -8.82 -17.06 -3.90
CA ALA A 140 -7.76 -16.06 -3.85
C ALA A 140 -6.62 -16.49 -2.93
N ILE A 141 -6.92 -17.06 -1.77
CA ILE A 141 -5.94 -17.60 -0.83
C ILE A 141 -5.15 -18.75 -1.49
N GLU A 142 -5.83 -19.69 -2.15
CA GLU A 142 -5.19 -20.82 -2.83
C GLU A 142 -4.14 -20.34 -3.85
N ILE A 143 -4.46 -19.31 -4.64
CA ILE A 143 -3.50 -18.71 -5.57
C ILE A 143 -2.30 -18.13 -4.82
N CYS A 144 -2.55 -17.40 -3.72
CA CYS A 144 -1.48 -16.83 -2.91
C CYS A 144 -0.58 -17.88 -2.26
N LEU A 145 -1.11 -19.04 -1.88
CA LEU A 145 -0.34 -20.15 -1.32
C LEU A 145 0.66 -20.75 -2.33
N GLY A 146 0.46 -20.53 -3.62
CA GLY A 146 1.42 -20.87 -4.67
C GLY A 146 2.64 -19.95 -4.72
N GLU A 147 2.62 -18.81 -4.03
CA GLU A 147 3.72 -17.85 -4.02
C GLU A 147 4.80 -18.24 -2.99
N ARG A 148 6.08 -18.03 -3.39
CA ARG A 148 7.20 -18.22 -2.45
C ARG A 148 7.32 -17.02 -1.52
N LEU A 149 7.04 -17.21 -0.25
CA LEU A 149 7.29 -16.24 0.80
C LEU A 149 8.49 -16.67 1.67
N PRO A 150 9.23 -15.74 2.28
CA PRO A 150 9.08 -14.28 2.18
C PRO A 150 9.56 -13.68 0.86
N VAL A 151 9.02 -12.52 0.50
CA VAL A 151 9.55 -11.65 -0.55
C VAL A 151 10.41 -10.58 0.11
N TYR A 152 11.69 -10.56 -0.21
CA TYR A 152 12.61 -9.51 0.23
C TYR A 152 12.56 -8.36 -0.77
N SER A 153 12.33 -7.18 -0.28
CA SER A 153 12.07 -5.97 -1.06
C SER A 153 12.74 -4.74 -0.45
N ARG A 154 12.63 -3.62 -1.15
CA ARG A 154 13.02 -2.30 -0.65
C ARG A 154 11.91 -1.30 -0.94
N VAL A 155 11.66 -0.40 0.01
CA VAL A 155 10.89 0.81 -0.25
C VAL A 155 11.84 1.82 -0.90
N GLU A 156 11.48 2.28 -2.09
CA GLU A 156 12.30 3.20 -2.89
C GLU A 156 11.65 4.56 -3.10
N GLU A 157 10.32 4.61 -3.03
CA GLU A 157 9.56 5.82 -3.32
C GLU A 157 8.41 6.01 -2.33
N ILE A 158 7.96 7.26 -2.22
CA ILE A 158 6.75 7.65 -1.51
C ILE A 158 5.91 8.54 -2.42
N GLY A 159 4.59 8.43 -2.37
CA GLY A 159 3.73 9.21 -3.24
C GLY A 159 2.36 9.51 -2.65
N ILE A 160 1.60 10.33 -3.37
CA ILE A 160 0.20 10.64 -3.11
C ILE A 160 -0.61 10.08 -4.27
N ALA A 161 -1.66 9.35 -3.96
CA ALA A 161 -2.63 8.88 -4.93
C ALA A 161 -4.05 9.33 -4.54
N GLU A 162 -4.86 9.67 -5.53
CA GLU A 162 -6.31 9.76 -5.37
C GLU A 162 -6.88 8.38 -5.66
N VAL A 163 -7.69 7.84 -4.75
CA VAL A 163 -8.07 6.41 -4.79
C VAL A 163 -9.57 6.21 -4.68
N SER A 164 -10.07 5.26 -5.45
CA SER A 164 -11.45 4.78 -5.38
C SER A 164 -11.52 3.30 -5.77
N PRO A 165 -12.64 2.60 -5.53
CA PRO A 165 -12.78 1.20 -5.94
C PRO A 165 -12.62 0.95 -7.45
N SER A 166 -12.79 1.97 -8.29
CA SER A 166 -12.74 1.87 -9.75
C SER A 166 -11.59 2.63 -10.40
N ARG A 167 -10.82 3.42 -9.64
CA ARG A 167 -9.73 4.24 -10.18
C ARG A 167 -8.70 4.57 -9.10
N ALA A 168 -7.44 4.43 -9.45
CA ALA A 168 -6.32 4.98 -8.70
C ALA A 168 -5.50 5.87 -9.63
N GLU A 169 -5.21 7.09 -9.19
CA GLU A 169 -4.39 8.05 -9.93
C GLU A 169 -3.27 8.56 -9.06
N ILE A 170 -2.04 8.35 -9.48
CA ILE A 170 -0.85 8.85 -8.77
C ILE A 170 -0.68 10.33 -9.11
N LEU A 171 -0.74 11.17 -8.10
CA LEU A 171 -0.62 12.62 -8.22
C LEU A 171 0.82 13.11 -8.01
N TRP A 172 1.56 12.47 -7.08
CA TRP A 172 2.95 12.80 -6.73
C TRP A 172 3.74 11.54 -6.42
N VAL A 173 5.01 11.53 -6.84
CA VAL A 173 5.98 10.48 -6.46
C VAL A 173 7.34 11.12 -6.21
N HIS A 174 7.99 10.74 -5.12
CA HIS A 174 9.35 11.15 -4.77
C HIS A 174 10.20 9.93 -4.43
N ARG A 175 11.42 9.88 -4.98
CA ARG A 175 12.41 8.87 -4.59
C ARG A 175 13.00 9.18 -3.23
N LEU A 176 13.22 8.13 -2.45
CA LEU A 176 14.03 8.17 -1.24
C LEU A 176 15.50 8.16 -1.66
N ILE A 177 16.33 9.12 -1.20
CA ILE A 177 17.67 9.32 -1.74
C ILE A 177 18.79 9.57 -0.72
N SER A 178 18.48 9.66 0.58
CA SER A 178 19.50 9.93 1.61
C SER A 178 20.42 8.75 1.86
#